data_73c4bf9b3789de6a38f462f24d681cbd
#
_entry.id   73c4bf9b3789de6a38f462f24d681cbd
#
_cell.length_a   1.000
_cell.length_b   1.000
_cell.length_c   1.000
_cell.angle_alpha   90.00
_cell.angle_beta   90.00
_cell.angle_gamma   90.00
#
_symmetry.space_group_name_H-M   'P 1'
#
loop_
_entity.id
_entity.type
_entity.pdbx_description
1 polymer ?
#
loop_
_entity_poly.entity_id
_entity_poly.type
_entity_poly.pdbx_seq_one_letter_code
_entity_poly.pdbx_strand_id
1 'polypeptide(L)'
;GLGVKGIINGKQYYAGNYKYVEKMNVENKLRDNEAIFASKGESIVYLFDEKETILIIGLADTIKKDITDTIKKLEKLDKKIIMLTGDNEKTARAIAKQIGIENIISNVNPEQKLAKIKELNKNNNVAMVGDGINDSPSLKAAIVGISVENGTDISADSADVILLNENMNNIVKIFDLGKRTIRIIKENLFWALFYNVCMIPLATGLLPIALNPMIASLAMTLSSLTVVLNSLRLLKK
;
A
#
# COMPACT_ATOMS: atom_id res chain seq x y z
N GLY A 1 -7.39 -18.97 13.75
CA GLY A 1 -7.54 -20.33 14.00
C GLY A 1 -6.53 -21.30 13.44
N LEU A 2 -6.63 -22.56 13.89
CA LEU A 2 -5.78 -23.65 13.43
C LEU A 2 -6.34 -24.33 12.17
N GLY A 3 -7.67 -24.29 12.00
CA GLY A 3 -8.39 -24.94 10.91
C GLY A 3 -9.87 -25.12 11.20
N VAL A 4 -10.52 -25.95 10.40
CA VAL A 4 -11.93 -26.30 10.49
C VAL A 4 -12.10 -27.83 10.65
N LYS A 5 -13.26 -28.27 11.14
CA LYS A 5 -13.64 -29.67 11.21
C LYS A 5 -15.01 -29.88 10.59
N GLY A 6 -15.24 -31.06 10.01
CA GLY A 6 -16.51 -31.39 9.40
C GLY A 6 -16.77 -32.90 9.47
N ILE A 7 -18.03 -33.33 9.28
CA ILE A 7 -18.44 -34.75 9.24
C ILE A 7 -18.93 -35.04 7.82
N ILE A 8 -18.37 -36.05 7.19
CA ILE A 8 -18.76 -36.55 5.88
C ILE A 8 -19.07 -38.02 6.00
N ASN A 9 -20.30 -38.46 5.67
CA ASN A 9 -20.75 -39.83 5.76
C ASN A 9 -20.52 -40.47 7.14
N GLY A 10 -20.75 -39.69 8.22
CA GLY A 10 -20.58 -40.17 9.60
C GLY A 10 -19.13 -40.23 10.10
N LYS A 11 -18.13 -39.88 9.25
CA LYS A 11 -16.71 -39.84 9.60
C LYS A 11 -16.26 -38.41 9.74
N GLN A 12 -15.49 -38.14 10.81
CA GLN A 12 -14.97 -36.78 11.10
C GLN A 12 -13.65 -36.50 10.36
N TYR A 13 -13.57 -35.35 9.76
CA TYR A 13 -12.39 -34.85 9.04
C TYR A 13 -12.01 -33.48 9.55
N TYR A 14 -10.74 -33.16 9.44
CA TYR A 14 -10.14 -31.88 9.84
C TYR A 14 -9.37 -31.32 8.67
N ALA A 15 -9.41 -29.99 8.49
CA ALA A 15 -8.59 -29.27 7.53
C ALA A 15 -7.94 -28.07 8.20
N GLY A 16 -6.63 -27.91 8.08
CA GLY A 16 -5.92 -26.82 8.71
C GLY A 16 -4.41 -26.83 8.52
N ASN A 17 -3.71 -25.97 9.26
CA ASN A 17 -2.25 -25.85 9.21
C ASN A 17 -1.55 -26.98 9.99
N TYR A 18 -0.22 -27.08 9.84
CA TYR A 18 0.57 -28.10 10.53
C TYR A 18 0.39 -28.10 12.06
N LYS A 19 0.24 -26.91 12.68
CA LYS A 19 -0.01 -26.82 14.13
C LYS A 19 -1.31 -27.52 14.56
N TYR A 20 -2.27 -27.63 13.65
CA TYR A 20 -3.50 -28.36 13.94
C TYR A 20 -3.28 -29.88 13.91
N VAL A 21 -2.51 -30.37 12.93
CA VAL A 21 -2.11 -31.80 12.86
C VAL A 21 -1.33 -32.19 14.12
N GLU A 22 -0.36 -31.36 14.52
CA GLU A 22 0.47 -31.56 15.70
C GLU A 22 -0.37 -31.55 16.99
N LYS A 23 -1.29 -30.59 17.15
CA LYS A 23 -2.20 -30.49 18.30
C LYS A 23 -3.11 -31.74 18.44
N MET A 24 -3.52 -32.32 17.34
CA MET A 24 -4.35 -33.52 17.31
C MET A 24 -3.53 -34.81 17.44
N ASN A 25 -2.19 -34.70 17.49
CA ASN A 25 -1.24 -35.83 17.58
C ASN A 25 -1.44 -36.86 16.48
N VAL A 26 -1.72 -36.39 15.25
CA VAL A 26 -1.99 -37.24 14.08
C VAL A 26 -0.70 -37.48 13.31
N GLU A 27 -0.54 -38.75 12.82
CA GLU A 27 0.62 -39.11 12.00
C GLU A 27 0.63 -38.39 10.66
N ASN A 28 1.72 -37.64 10.39
CA ASN A 28 1.90 -36.96 9.11
C ASN A 28 2.81 -37.77 8.17
N LYS A 29 2.24 -38.70 7.43
CA LYS A 29 2.94 -39.51 6.42
C LYS A 29 3.35 -38.72 5.16
N LEU A 30 2.83 -37.50 4.97
CA LEU A 30 3.03 -36.70 3.77
C LEU A 30 4.06 -35.56 3.96
N ARG A 31 4.80 -35.61 5.07
CA ARG A 31 5.75 -34.53 5.45
C ARG A 31 6.83 -34.27 4.41
N ASP A 32 7.30 -35.28 3.73
CA ASP A 32 8.35 -35.17 2.70
C ASP A 32 7.89 -34.34 1.49
N ASN A 33 6.59 -34.25 1.26
CA ASN A 33 6.02 -33.45 0.18
C ASN A 33 5.92 -31.95 0.52
N GLU A 34 6.06 -31.57 1.79
CA GLU A 34 6.00 -30.17 2.22
C GLU A 34 7.05 -29.29 1.54
N ALA A 35 8.25 -29.83 1.34
CA ALA A 35 9.35 -29.11 0.69
C ALA A 35 9.02 -28.70 -0.75
N ILE A 36 8.21 -29.49 -1.46
CA ILE A 36 7.79 -29.23 -2.84
C ILE A 36 6.89 -27.99 -2.89
N PHE A 37 5.88 -27.94 -2.00
CA PHE A 37 4.96 -26.81 -1.91
C PHE A 37 5.67 -25.55 -1.40
N ALA A 38 6.51 -25.67 -0.37
CA ALA A 38 7.29 -24.57 0.17
C ALA A 38 8.24 -23.95 -0.88
N SER A 39 8.84 -24.78 -1.76
CA SER A 39 9.70 -24.28 -2.84
C SER A 39 8.96 -23.46 -3.90
N LYS A 40 7.64 -23.67 -4.02
CA LYS A 40 6.75 -22.93 -4.92
C LYS A 40 6.13 -21.68 -4.26
N GLY A 41 6.39 -21.44 -2.97
CA GLY A 41 5.77 -20.36 -2.21
C GLY A 41 4.32 -20.62 -1.83
N GLU A 42 3.89 -21.90 -1.81
CA GLU A 42 2.52 -22.29 -1.50
C GLU A 42 2.33 -22.48 0.01
N SER A 43 1.23 -21.96 0.55
CA SER A 43 0.79 -22.25 1.91
C SER A 43 0.13 -23.64 1.96
N ILE A 44 0.48 -24.43 2.99
CA ILE A 44 0.03 -25.83 3.06
C ILE A 44 -1.17 -25.93 3.98
N VAL A 45 -2.24 -26.58 3.46
CA VAL A 45 -3.40 -27.03 4.22
C VAL A 45 -3.41 -28.57 4.23
N TYR A 46 -3.51 -29.13 5.41
CA TYR A 46 -3.60 -30.56 5.65
C TYR A 46 -5.04 -30.97 5.80
N LEU A 47 -5.47 -32.00 5.07
CA LEU A 47 -6.71 -32.74 5.32
C LEU A 47 -6.35 -34.03 6.06
N PHE A 48 -6.92 -34.27 7.22
CA PHE A 48 -6.61 -35.42 8.07
C PHE A 48 -7.85 -35.91 8.83
N ASP A 49 -7.80 -37.14 9.27
CA ASP A 49 -8.76 -37.70 10.21
C ASP A 49 -8.11 -37.91 11.60
N GLU A 50 -8.72 -38.67 12.47
CA GLU A 50 -8.19 -38.95 13.82
C GLU A 50 -6.94 -39.84 13.81
N LYS A 51 -6.57 -40.43 12.67
CA LYS A 51 -5.49 -41.42 12.57
C LYS A 51 -4.29 -40.88 11.77
N GLU A 52 -4.54 -40.29 10.60
CA GLU A 52 -3.47 -39.93 9.67
C GLU A 52 -3.83 -38.72 8.78
N THR A 53 -2.80 -38.12 8.24
CA THR A 53 -2.93 -37.10 7.19
C THR A 53 -3.26 -37.77 5.87
N ILE A 54 -4.41 -37.40 5.28
CA ILE A 54 -4.96 -37.98 4.06
C ILE A 54 -4.47 -37.26 2.81
N LEU A 55 -4.40 -35.92 2.89
CA LEU A 55 -4.08 -35.08 1.74
C LEU A 55 -3.37 -33.80 2.19
N ILE A 56 -2.44 -33.34 1.35
CA ILE A 56 -1.84 -32.03 1.44
C ILE A 56 -2.30 -31.20 0.25
N ILE A 57 -2.77 -29.98 0.51
CA ILE A 57 -3.23 -29.02 -0.50
C ILE A 57 -2.31 -27.82 -0.44
N GLY A 58 -1.63 -27.51 -1.55
CA GLY A 58 -0.90 -26.26 -1.71
C GLY A 58 -1.86 -25.15 -2.11
N LEU A 59 -1.89 -24.07 -1.34
CA LEU A 59 -2.60 -22.86 -1.67
C LEU A 59 -1.57 -21.81 -2.11
N ALA A 60 -1.66 -21.35 -3.36
CA ALA A 60 -0.87 -20.26 -3.85
C ALA A 60 -1.79 -19.06 -4.11
N ASP A 61 -1.47 -17.93 -3.51
CA ASP A 61 -2.04 -16.68 -3.98
C ASP A 61 -1.44 -16.34 -5.34
N THR A 62 -2.30 -16.05 -6.30
CA THR A 62 -1.85 -15.64 -7.62
C THR A 62 -1.23 -14.26 -7.54
N ILE A 63 0.08 -14.20 -7.80
CA ILE A 63 0.78 -12.92 -7.90
C ILE A 63 0.13 -12.10 -9.03
N LYS A 64 -0.29 -10.88 -8.71
CA LYS A 64 -0.90 -9.98 -9.71
C LYS A 64 0.10 -9.69 -10.82
N LYS A 65 -0.31 -9.83 -12.07
CA LYS A 65 0.59 -9.77 -13.26
C LYS A 65 1.37 -8.46 -13.38
N ASP A 66 0.82 -7.36 -12.88
CA ASP A 66 1.39 -6.02 -12.97
C ASP A 66 2.32 -5.65 -11.79
N ILE A 67 2.44 -6.50 -10.75
CA ILE A 67 3.21 -6.17 -9.54
C ILE A 67 4.70 -6.00 -9.82
N THR A 68 5.29 -6.89 -10.62
CA THR A 68 6.74 -6.82 -10.95
C THR A 68 7.09 -5.54 -11.73
N ASP A 69 6.21 -5.13 -12.66
CA ASP A 69 6.38 -3.88 -13.40
C ASP A 69 6.20 -2.66 -12.48
N THR A 70 5.22 -2.72 -11.58
CA THR A 70 4.98 -1.69 -10.56
C THR A 70 6.20 -1.49 -9.65
N ILE A 71 6.79 -2.57 -9.14
CA ILE A 71 7.98 -2.53 -8.29
C ILE A 71 9.13 -1.85 -9.03
N LYS A 72 9.44 -2.27 -10.26
CA LYS A 72 10.50 -1.65 -11.08
C LYS A 72 10.27 -0.15 -11.32
N LYS A 73 9.02 0.27 -11.51
CA LYS A 73 8.67 1.69 -11.68
C LYS A 73 8.85 2.48 -10.38
N LEU A 74 8.49 1.91 -9.22
CA LEU A 74 8.70 2.53 -7.92
C LEU A 74 10.18 2.67 -7.58
N GLU A 75 11.01 1.68 -7.89
CA GLU A 75 12.47 1.75 -7.75
C GLU A 75 13.07 2.85 -8.62
N LYS A 76 12.61 3.01 -9.87
CA LYS A 76 13.00 4.14 -10.73
C LYS A 76 12.60 5.52 -10.16
N LEU A 77 11.66 5.56 -9.24
CA LEU A 77 11.28 6.76 -8.49
C LEU A 77 12.05 6.88 -7.17
N ASP A 78 13.16 6.14 -7.01
CA ASP A 78 14.00 6.09 -5.80
C ASP A 78 13.22 5.67 -4.54
N LYS A 79 12.25 4.73 -4.71
CA LYS A 79 11.51 4.17 -3.59
C LYS A 79 12.13 2.84 -3.16
N LYS A 80 12.49 2.75 -1.88
CA LYS A 80 12.91 1.49 -1.27
C LYS A 80 11.68 0.64 -0.98
N ILE A 81 11.63 -0.57 -1.53
CA ILE A 81 10.51 -1.49 -1.36
C ILE A 81 10.86 -2.51 -0.26
N ILE A 82 9.92 -2.75 0.64
CA ILE A 82 10.03 -3.73 1.71
C ILE A 82 8.77 -4.59 1.71
N MET A 83 8.93 -5.90 1.59
CA MET A 83 7.84 -6.86 1.77
C MET A 83 7.68 -7.19 3.25
N LEU A 84 6.49 -6.98 3.80
CA LEU A 84 6.14 -7.23 5.19
C LEU A 84 5.02 -8.27 5.26
N THR A 85 5.31 -9.49 5.71
CA THR A 85 4.36 -10.61 5.67
C THR A 85 4.37 -11.46 6.93
N GLY A 86 3.20 -12.05 7.24
CA GLY A 86 3.05 -13.07 8.27
C GLY A 86 3.52 -14.46 7.86
N ASP A 87 3.82 -14.68 6.57
CA ASP A 87 4.29 -15.96 6.06
C ASP A 87 5.66 -16.31 6.62
N ASN A 88 5.99 -17.60 6.55
CA ASN A 88 7.31 -18.07 6.90
C ASN A 88 8.37 -17.55 5.91
N GLU A 89 9.64 -17.53 6.36
CA GLU A 89 10.73 -16.95 5.59
C GLU A 89 10.95 -17.61 4.23
N LYS A 90 10.76 -18.93 4.10
CA LYS A 90 10.94 -19.66 2.84
C LYS A 90 9.91 -19.23 1.80
N THR A 91 8.64 -19.18 2.18
CA THR A 91 7.54 -18.71 1.33
C THR A 91 7.73 -17.24 0.95
N ALA A 92 8.03 -16.38 1.93
CA ALA A 92 8.26 -14.96 1.70
C ALA A 92 9.42 -14.70 0.71
N ARG A 93 10.55 -15.43 0.85
CA ARG A 93 11.69 -15.33 -0.08
C ARG A 93 11.33 -15.82 -1.49
N ALA A 94 10.56 -16.90 -1.61
CA ALA A 94 10.14 -17.41 -2.92
C ALA A 94 9.26 -16.39 -3.66
N ILE A 95 8.28 -15.81 -2.99
CA ILE A 95 7.40 -14.77 -3.55
C ILE A 95 8.20 -13.50 -3.89
N ALA A 96 9.02 -13.00 -2.96
CA ALA A 96 9.81 -11.80 -3.16
C ALA A 96 10.76 -11.92 -4.36
N LYS A 97 11.39 -13.08 -4.55
CA LYS A 97 12.23 -13.38 -5.72
C LYS A 97 11.44 -13.31 -7.03
N GLN A 98 10.20 -13.81 -7.06
CA GLN A 98 9.34 -13.77 -8.25
C GLN A 98 8.95 -12.35 -8.64
N ILE A 99 8.71 -11.47 -7.66
CA ILE A 99 8.27 -10.10 -7.88
C ILE A 99 9.41 -9.08 -7.90
N GLY A 100 10.64 -9.49 -7.56
CA GLY A 100 11.84 -8.65 -7.61
C GLY A 100 12.07 -7.79 -6.36
N ILE A 101 11.57 -8.21 -5.16
CA ILE A 101 11.81 -7.49 -3.89
C ILE A 101 12.99 -8.13 -3.15
N GLU A 102 13.97 -7.32 -2.75
CA GLU A 102 15.14 -7.78 -1.99
C GLU A 102 14.95 -7.70 -0.48
N ASN A 103 14.24 -6.67 0.01
CA ASN A 103 14.07 -6.44 1.44
C ASN A 103 12.80 -7.13 1.93
N ILE A 104 12.96 -8.09 2.84
CA ILE A 104 11.87 -8.93 3.34
C ILE A 104 11.87 -8.93 4.86
N ILE A 105 10.69 -8.79 5.46
CA ILE A 105 10.42 -8.98 6.88
C ILE A 105 9.27 -9.98 6.97
N SER A 106 9.59 -11.21 7.35
CA SER A 106 8.68 -12.37 7.40
C SER A 106 8.32 -12.74 8.85
N ASN A 107 7.40 -13.68 9.01
CA ASN A 107 6.94 -14.21 10.31
C ASN A 107 6.38 -13.14 11.27
N VAL A 108 5.85 -12.03 10.78
CA VAL A 108 5.33 -10.94 11.60
C VAL A 108 3.82 -11.04 11.80
N ASN A 109 3.37 -10.97 13.03
CA ASN A 109 1.95 -10.82 13.36
C ASN A 109 1.49 -9.36 13.17
N PRO A 110 0.18 -9.05 13.25
CA PRO A 110 -0.34 -7.70 13.06
C PRO A 110 0.27 -6.64 14.00
N GLU A 111 0.51 -7.01 15.27
CA GLU A 111 1.13 -6.11 16.25
C GLU A 111 2.58 -5.79 15.90
N GLN A 112 3.33 -6.81 15.45
CA GLN A 112 4.71 -6.66 14.99
C GLN A 112 4.79 -5.87 13.69
N LYS A 113 3.84 -6.03 12.75
CA LYS A 113 3.73 -5.19 11.56
C LYS A 113 3.57 -3.72 11.96
N LEU A 114 2.64 -3.43 12.85
CA LEU A 114 2.42 -2.08 13.38
C LEU A 114 3.69 -1.49 14.03
N ALA A 115 4.36 -2.26 14.89
CA ALA A 115 5.59 -1.83 15.53
C ALA A 115 6.68 -1.52 14.51
N LYS A 116 6.81 -2.33 13.46
CA LYS A 116 7.80 -2.15 12.39
C LYS A 116 7.53 -0.92 11.55
N ILE A 117 6.27 -0.63 11.21
CA ILE A 117 5.91 0.61 10.52
C ILE A 117 6.26 1.84 11.37
N LYS A 118 5.93 1.82 12.67
CA LYS A 118 6.31 2.90 13.60
C LYS A 118 7.82 3.09 13.70
N GLU A 119 8.60 2.02 13.71
CA GLU A 119 10.07 2.06 13.72
C GLU A 119 10.61 2.71 12.44
N LEU A 120 10.13 2.27 11.28
CA LEU A 120 10.55 2.79 9.98
C LEU A 120 10.19 4.27 9.81
N ASN A 121 9.05 4.71 10.32
CA ASN A 121 8.61 6.12 10.26
C ASN A 121 9.52 7.09 11.03
N LYS A 122 10.32 6.61 12.00
CA LYS A 122 11.23 7.50 12.76
C LYS A 122 12.28 8.17 11.86
N ASN A 123 12.70 7.50 10.81
CA ASN A 123 13.80 7.94 9.94
C ASN A 123 13.42 8.05 8.47
N ASN A 124 12.19 7.67 8.10
CA ASN A 124 11.75 7.61 6.70
C ASN A 124 10.28 8.03 6.58
N ASN A 125 9.89 8.47 5.39
CA ASN A 125 8.49 8.67 5.04
C ASN A 125 7.94 7.35 4.49
N VAL A 126 7.21 6.60 5.31
CA VAL A 126 6.70 5.28 4.95
C VAL A 126 5.32 5.38 4.33
N ALA A 127 5.15 4.78 3.13
CA ALA A 127 3.85 4.45 2.57
C ALA A 127 3.60 2.95 2.79
N MET A 128 2.50 2.59 3.44
CA MET A 128 2.06 1.21 3.63
C MET A 128 1.01 0.87 2.60
N VAL A 129 1.16 -0.28 1.93
CA VAL A 129 0.17 -0.83 1.01
C VAL A 129 -0.34 -2.15 1.59
N GLY A 130 -1.64 -2.30 1.72
CA GLY A 130 -2.24 -3.50 2.32
C GLY A 130 -3.70 -3.71 1.92
N ASP A 131 -4.32 -4.78 2.44
CA ASP A 131 -5.71 -5.17 2.13
C ASP A 131 -6.79 -4.40 2.91
N GLY A 132 -6.38 -3.57 3.85
CA GLY A 132 -7.30 -2.74 4.65
C GLY A 132 -7.98 -3.47 5.81
N ILE A 133 -8.18 -4.77 5.78
CA ILE A 133 -8.85 -5.54 6.84
C ILE A 133 -7.85 -5.94 7.92
N ASN A 134 -6.87 -6.74 7.56
CA ASN A 134 -5.87 -7.26 8.49
C ASN A 134 -4.76 -6.24 8.80
N ASP A 135 -4.49 -5.34 7.87
CA ASP A 135 -3.41 -4.37 7.94
C ASP A 135 -3.87 -2.98 8.41
N SER A 136 -5.16 -2.80 8.76
CA SER A 136 -5.77 -1.54 9.18
C SER A 136 -4.95 -0.76 10.22
N PRO A 137 -4.45 -1.35 11.34
CA PRO A 137 -3.63 -0.63 12.29
C PRO A 137 -2.29 -0.16 11.71
N SER A 138 -1.70 -0.95 10.81
CA SER A 138 -0.42 -0.64 10.15
C SER A 138 -0.57 0.45 9.09
N LEU A 139 -1.69 0.42 8.33
CA LEU A 139 -2.05 1.46 7.37
C LEU A 139 -2.22 2.81 8.07
N LYS A 140 -2.97 2.87 9.18
CA LYS A 140 -3.14 4.09 9.99
C LYS A 140 -1.84 4.61 10.60
N ALA A 141 -0.90 3.74 10.90
CA ALA A 141 0.37 4.12 11.49
C ALA A 141 1.40 4.60 10.47
N ALA A 142 1.23 4.30 9.19
CA ALA A 142 2.07 4.80 8.12
C ALA A 142 1.86 6.32 7.91
N ILE A 143 2.82 7.01 7.28
CA ILE A 143 2.62 8.41 6.87
C ILE A 143 1.60 8.51 5.74
N VAL A 144 1.54 7.47 4.88
CA VAL A 144 0.49 7.30 3.88
C VAL A 144 0.06 5.84 3.88
N GLY A 145 -1.18 5.57 4.25
CA GLY A 145 -1.82 4.27 4.12
C GLY A 145 -2.53 4.15 2.78
N ILE A 146 -2.24 3.11 2.02
CA ILE A 146 -2.86 2.80 0.72
C ILE A 146 -3.54 1.44 0.82
N SER A 147 -4.86 1.40 0.72
CA SER A 147 -5.64 0.16 0.67
C SER A 147 -5.84 -0.28 -0.79
N VAL A 148 -5.67 -1.58 -1.04
CA VAL A 148 -5.79 -2.22 -2.37
C VAL A 148 -7.01 -3.11 -2.41
N GLU A 149 -8.12 -2.73 -1.84
CA GLU A 149 -9.25 -3.61 -1.72
C GLU A 149 -10.55 -3.10 -2.35
N ASN A 150 -11.35 -4.08 -2.78
CA ASN A 150 -12.69 -3.92 -3.29
C ASN A 150 -13.68 -3.50 -2.17
N GLY A 151 -13.72 -2.19 -1.87
CA GLY A 151 -14.93 -1.53 -1.41
C GLY A 151 -15.59 -1.99 -0.11
N THR A 152 -14.86 -2.48 0.90
CA THR A 152 -15.45 -2.63 2.22
C THR A 152 -15.34 -1.32 3.02
N ASP A 153 -16.40 -0.96 3.77
CA ASP A 153 -16.44 0.27 4.60
C ASP A 153 -15.27 0.37 5.59
N ILE A 154 -14.70 -0.76 6.00
CA ILE A 154 -13.57 -0.85 6.94
C ILE A 154 -12.28 -0.29 6.34
N SER A 155 -12.07 -0.47 5.04
CA SER A 155 -10.88 0.05 4.32
C SER A 155 -10.90 1.57 4.24
N ALA A 156 -12.09 2.17 4.12
CA ALA A 156 -12.27 3.61 4.01
C ALA A 156 -11.81 4.37 5.26
N ASP A 157 -12.03 3.79 6.45
CA ASP A 157 -11.64 4.40 7.73
C ASP A 157 -10.14 4.19 8.07
N SER A 158 -9.45 3.35 7.32
CA SER A 158 -8.12 2.85 7.69
C SER A 158 -6.99 3.29 6.77
N ALA A 159 -7.30 3.87 5.62
CA ALA A 159 -6.31 4.27 4.62
C ALA A 159 -6.55 5.70 4.13
N ASP A 160 -5.47 6.42 3.84
CA ASP A 160 -5.52 7.76 3.23
C ASP A 160 -5.88 7.70 1.74
N VAL A 161 -5.58 6.58 1.10
CA VAL A 161 -5.86 6.34 -0.33
C VAL A 161 -6.43 4.94 -0.51
N ILE A 162 -7.51 4.84 -1.29
CA ILE A 162 -8.14 3.57 -1.65
C ILE A 162 -8.03 3.36 -3.15
N LEU A 163 -7.47 2.22 -3.55
CA LEU A 163 -7.46 1.80 -4.94
C LEU A 163 -8.74 1.03 -5.25
N LEU A 164 -9.60 1.64 -6.05
CA LEU A 164 -10.92 1.06 -6.43
C LEU A 164 -10.81 -0.12 -7.40
N ASN A 165 -9.61 -0.46 -7.83
CA ASN A 165 -9.36 -1.60 -8.71
C ASN A 165 -8.02 -2.26 -8.35
N GLU A 166 -7.85 -3.50 -8.79
CA GLU A 166 -6.69 -4.33 -8.47
C GLU A 166 -5.40 -3.97 -9.23
N ASN A 167 -5.40 -2.88 -10.03
CA ASN A 167 -4.24 -2.50 -10.81
C ASN A 167 -3.19 -1.81 -9.93
N MET A 168 -2.11 -2.54 -9.62
CA MET A 168 -1.03 -2.07 -8.76
C MET A 168 -0.23 -0.90 -9.36
N ASN A 169 -0.26 -0.70 -10.68
CA ASN A 169 0.34 0.48 -11.33
C ASN A 169 -0.29 1.81 -10.90
N ASN A 170 -1.49 1.78 -10.30
CA ASN A 170 -2.09 2.98 -9.74
C ASN A 170 -1.28 3.54 -8.55
N ILE A 171 -0.52 2.71 -7.84
CA ILE A 171 0.41 3.18 -6.79
C ILE A 171 1.45 4.12 -7.41
N VAL A 172 2.01 3.78 -8.57
CA VAL A 172 2.96 4.66 -9.29
C VAL A 172 2.31 5.98 -9.67
N LYS A 173 1.05 5.94 -10.14
CA LYS A 173 0.29 7.16 -10.48
C LYS A 173 0.04 8.07 -9.29
N ILE A 174 -0.15 7.52 -8.07
CA ILE A 174 -0.30 8.30 -6.84
C ILE A 174 0.97 9.13 -6.58
N PHE A 175 2.16 8.52 -6.69
CA PHE A 175 3.42 9.23 -6.51
C PHE A 175 3.64 10.30 -7.59
N ASP A 176 3.31 10.04 -8.84
CA ASP A 176 3.41 11.02 -9.93
C ASP A 176 2.43 12.18 -9.71
N LEU A 177 1.17 11.88 -9.40
CA LEU A 177 0.16 12.87 -9.08
C LEU A 177 0.58 13.75 -7.90
N GLY A 178 1.10 13.16 -6.83
CA GLY A 178 1.63 13.89 -5.68
C GLY A 178 2.75 14.86 -6.06
N LYS A 179 3.73 14.43 -6.86
CA LYS A 179 4.80 15.30 -7.36
C LYS A 179 4.25 16.46 -8.20
N ARG A 180 3.31 16.19 -9.11
CA ARG A 180 2.66 17.20 -9.95
C ARG A 180 1.88 18.20 -9.11
N THR A 181 1.12 17.72 -8.14
CA THR A 181 0.33 18.55 -7.22
C THR A 181 1.22 19.52 -6.43
N ILE A 182 2.29 19.01 -5.82
CA ILE A 182 3.24 19.89 -5.08
C ILE A 182 3.89 20.93 -5.98
N ARG A 183 4.23 20.57 -7.22
CA ARG A 183 4.77 21.54 -8.19
C ARG A 183 3.77 22.66 -8.47
N ILE A 184 2.52 22.32 -8.75
CA ILE A 184 1.47 23.29 -9.04
C ILE A 184 1.16 24.16 -7.81
N ILE A 185 1.17 23.60 -6.60
CA ILE A 185 1.03 24.37 -5.36
C ILE A 185 2.16 25.42 -5.26
N LYS A 186 3.42 25.03 -5.52
CA LYS A 186 4.56 25.96 -5.50
C LYS A 186 4.44 27.05 -6.56
N GLU A 187 4.03 26.70 -7.77
CA GLU A 187 3.78 27.67 -8.85
C GLU A 187 2.66 28.65 -8.46
N ASN A 188 1.56 28.15 -7.92
CA ASN A 188 0.45 28.97 -7.46
C ASN A 188 0.85 29.93 -6.34
N LEU A 189 1.62 29.45 -5.37
CA LEU A 189 2.12 30.27 -4.27
C LEU A 189 3.08 31.36 -4.79
N PHE A 190 3.96 31.02 -5.73
CA PHE A 190 4.85 31.99 -6.38
C PHE A 190 4.05 33.09 -7.05
N TRP A 191 3.07 32.78 -7.89
CA TRP A 191 2.25 33.77 -8.57
C TRP A 191 1.44 34.63 -7.60
N ALA A 192 0.81 34.03 -6.58
CA ALA A 192 0.07 34.77 -5.57
C ALA A 192 0.95 35.79 -4.82
N LEU A 193 2.16 35.37 -4.43
CA LEU A 193 3.13 36.29 -3.77
C LEU A 193 3.66 37.34 -4.72
N PHE A 194 3.97 36.96 -5.96
CA PHE A 194 4.49 37.88 -6.97
C PHE A 194 3.56 39.07 -7.22
N TYR A 195 2.27 38.81 -7.41
CA TYR A 195 1.28 39.88 -7.56
C TYR A 195 1.27 40.81 -6.35
N ASN A 196 1.29 40.28 -5.14
CA ASN A 196 1.31 41.06 -3.92
C ASN A 196 2.58 41.90 -3.79
N VAL A 197 3.76 41.31 -4.04
CA VAL A 197 5.05 42.02 -3.98
C VAL A 197 5.12 43.19 -5.00
N CYS A 198 4.54 43.03 -6.19
CA CYS A 198 4.45 44.07 -7.19
C CYS A 198 3.46 45.15 -6.81
N MET A 199 2.32 44.80 -6.19
CA MET A 199 1.27 45.78 -5.89
C MET A 199 1.49 46.57 -4.61
N ILE A 200 2.21 46.05 -3.60
CA ILE A 200 2.50 46.74 -2.34
C ILE A 200 3.28 48.06 -2.56
N PRO A 201 4.40 48.09 -3.32
CA PRO A 201 5.12 49.36 -3.59
C PRO A 201 4.29 50.39 -4.33
N LEU A 202 3.38 49.93 -5.21
CA LEU A 202 2.44 50.83 -5.91
C LEU A 202 1.39 51.36 -4.94
N ALA A 203 0.87 50.54 -4.03
CA ALA A 203 -0.14 50.94 -3.05
C ALA A 203 0.40 51.91 -1.97
N THR A 204 1.68 51.76 -1.60
CA THR A 204 2.32 52.60 -0.58
C THR A 204 2.83 53.92 -1.12
N GLY A 205 2.69 54.20 -2.44
CA GLY A 205 3.18 55.42 -3.05
C GLY A 205 4.72 55.52 -3.19
N LEU A 206 5.41 54.38 -3.05
CA LEU A 206 6.88 54.31 -3.27
C LEU A 206 7.24 54.61 -4.74
N LEU A 207 6.33 54.38 -5.65
CA LEU A 207 6.45 54.68 -7.06
C LEU A 207 5.54 55.87 -7.41
N PRO A 208 5.93 56.79 -8.29
CA PRO A 208 5.14 57.98 -8.63
C PRO A 208 3.93 57.69 -9.52
N ILE A 209 3.29 56.53 -9.29
CA ILE A 209 2.13 56.07 -10.01
C ILE A 209 0.99 55.95 -9.01
N ALA A 210 -0.03 56.78 -9.14
CA ALA A 210 -1.22 56.70 -8.29
C ALA A 210 -1.99 55.42 -8.59
N LEU A 211 -2.15 54.56 -7.58
CA LEU A 211 -2.86 53.33 -7.70
C LEU A 211 -4.38 53.57 -7.75
N ASN A 212 -4.96 53.41 -8.92
CA ASN A 212 -6.40 53.48 -9.08
C ASN A 212 -7.00 52.18 -8.46
N PRO A 213 -8.04 52.27 -7.60
CA PRO A 213 -8.74 51.09 -7.05
C PRO A 213 -9.18 50.06 -8.10
N MET A 214 -9.50 50.51 -9.29
CA MET A 214 -9.83 49.68 -10.42
C MET A 214 -8.66 48.80 -10.88
N ILE A 215 -7.44 49.33 -10.92
CA ILE A 215 -6.21 48.57 -11.28
C ILE A 215 -5.89 47.53 -10.21
N ALA A 216 -6.04 47.88 -8.93
CA ALA A 216 -5.85 46.95 -7.83
C ALA A 216 -6.84 45.78 -7.89
N SER A 217 -8.11 46.05 -8.13
CA SER A 217 -9.15 45.02 -8.29
C SER A 217 -8.88 44.10 -9.51
N LEU A 218 -8.44 44.69 -10.63
CA LEU A 218 -8.08 43.90 -11.83
C LEU A 218 -6.90 42.97 -11.55
N ALA A 219 -5.87 43.47 -10.87
CA ALA A 219 -4.69 42.66 -10.53
C ALA A 219 -5.06 41.48 -9.60
N MET A 220 -5.93 41.71 -8.60
CA MET A 220 -6.44 40.62 -7.74
C MET A 220 -7.23 39.55 -8.54
N THR A 221 -8.08 40.01 -9.47
CA THR A 221 -8.85 39.10 -10.35
C THR A 221 -7.90 38.27 -11.24
N LEU A 222 -6.89 38.91 -11.84
CA LEU A 222 -5.89 38.19 -12.66
C LEU A 222 -5.07 37.20 -11.83
N SER A 223 -4.70 37.54 -10.61
CA SER A 223 -4.01 36.61 -9.69
C SER A 223 -4.85 35.37 -9.42
N SER A 224 -6.11 35.57 -9.05
CA SER A 224 -7.03 34.44 -8.79
C SER A 224 -7.26 33.58 -10.03
N LEU A 225 -7.44 34.22 -11.19
CA LEU A 225 -7.61 33.50 -12.47
C LEU A 225 -6.36 32.69 -12.83
N THR A 226 -5.18 33.25 -12.63
CA THR A 226 -3.90 32.54 -12.88
C THR A 226 -3.78 31.29 -12.03
N VAL A 227 -4.10 31.36 -10.73
CA VAL A 227 -4.07 30.22 -9.80
C VAL A 227 -5.05 29.14 -10.23
N VAL A 228 -6.29 29.53 -10.60
CA VAL A 228 -7.32 28.57 -11.05
C VAL A 228 -6.88 27.88 -12.35
N LEU A 229 -6.47 28.65 -13.36
CA LEU A 229 -6.04 28.11 -14.66
C LEU A 229 -4.81 27.19 -14.50
N ASN A 230 -3.86 27.53 -13.63
CA ASN A 230 -2.71 26.68 -13.36
C ASN A 230 -3.14 25.38 -12.66
N SER A 231 -4.07 25.46 -11.71
CA SER A 231 -4.60 24.27 -11.00
C SER A 231 -5.33 23.31 -11.94
N LEU A 232 -6.04 23.82 -12.96
CA LEU A 232 -6.70 22.99 -13.97
C LEU A 232 -5.72 22.10 -14.78
N ARG A 233 -4.44 22.39 -14.77
CA ARG A 233 -3.39 21.53 -15.38
C ARG A 233 -3.29 20.16 -14.72
N LEU A 234 -3.76 20.00 -13.47
CA LEU A 234 -3.85 18.68 -12.82
C LEU A 234 -4.87 17.77 -13.49
N LEU A 235 -5.91 18.30 -14.12
CA LEU A 235 -6.94 17.52 -14.80
C LEU A 235 -6.46 16.96 -16.15
N LYS A 236 -5.39 17.51 -16.74
CA LYS A 236 -4.80 16.98 -17.96
C LYS A 236 -3.99 15.71 -17.61
N LYS A 237 -4.42 14.59 -18.22
CA LYS A 237 -3.75 13.28 -18.11
C LYS A 237 -2.35 13.33 -18.73
#